data_c073a7ebea7633422f8b91c5f4c650bc
#
_entry.id   c073a7ebea7633422f8b91c5f4c650bc
#
_cell.length_a   1.000
_cell.length_b   1.000
_cell.length_c   1.000
_cell.angle_alpha   90.00
_cell.angle_beta   90.00
_cell.angle_gamma   90.00
#
_symmetry.space_group_name_H-M   'P 1'
#
loop_
_entity.id
_entity.type
_entity.pdbx_description
1 polymer ?
#
loop_
_entity_poly.entity_id
_entity_poly.type
_entity_poly.pdbx_seq_one_letter_code
_entity_poly.pdbx_strand_id
1 'polypeptide(L)'
;MGPTHFAIDTSRNGDGSNNVQKYASARYDQPGSVIGTLPSGSWCNPLGSGLGLRPTASTGVALLDAYLWVATPGQSDGQCDSADGVRAWNYSDYTQPGWPTTTSAQALFDPLWGIDDPAAGHWFGQQALQLAQLANPALPARPAFPGL
;
A
#
# COMPACT_ATOMS: atom_id res chain seq x y z
N MET A 1 12.83 -29.55 20.16
CA MET A 1 12.91 -28.20 19.52
C MET A 1 12.28 -27.20 20.47
N GLY A 2 12.92 -26.06 20.72
CA GLY A 2 12.31 -24.96 21.48
C GLY A 2 11.18 -24.28 20.71
N PRO A 3 10.38 -23.44 21.36
CA PRO A 3 9.36 -22.67 20.69
C PRO A 3 9.99 -21.71 19.65
N THR A 4 9.32 -21.53 18.52
CA THR A 4 9.79 -20.62 17.46
C THR A 4 9.35 -19.20 17.77
N HIS A 5 10.29 -18.27 17.79
CA HIS A 5 10.05 -16.85 17.92
C HIS A 5 9.82 -16.20 16.56
N PHE A 6 9.09 -15.11 16.51
CA PHE A 6 8.77 -14.40 15.27
C PHE A 6 8.57 -12.89 15.49
N ALA A 7 8.64 -12.13 14.42
CA ALA A 7 8.28 -10.72 14.38
C ALA A 7 7.20 -10.51 13.31
N ILE A 8 6.42 -9.45 13.44
CA ILE A 8 5.37 -9.09 12.49
C ILE A 8 5.72 -7.73 11.87
N ASP A 9 5.69 -7.67 10.54
CA ASP A 9 5.72 -6.40 9.83
C ASP A 9 4.33 -5.74 9.92
N THR A 10 4.29 -4.58 10.55
CA THR A 10 3.08 -3.78 10.75
C THR A 10 3.10 -2.48 9.95
N SER A 11 4.03 -2.34 9.00
CA SER A 11 4.18 -1.11 8.21
C SER A 11 2.96 -0.78 7.34
N ARG A 12 2.17 -1.78 6.95
CA ARG A 12 1.08 -1.64 5.98
C ARG A 12 -0.15 -2.49 6.31
N ASN A 13 -0.47 -2.68 7.57
CA ASN A 13 -1.60 -3.52 8.00
C ASN A 13 -2.57 -2.82 8.97
N GLY A 14 -2.49 -1.50 9.11
CA GLY A 14 -3.30 -0.75 10.05
C GLY A 14 -4.81 -0.81 9.78
N ASP A 15 -5.21 -0.85 8.51
CA ASP A 15 -6.62 -0.97 8.10
C ASP A 15 -7.01 -2.44 7.77
N GLY A 16 -6.18 -3.40 8.17
CA GLY A 16 -6.38 -4.83 7.87
C GLY A 16 -5.96 -5.21 6.46
N SER A 17 -6.46 -6.35 5.98
CA SER A 17 -6.29 -6.73 4.58
C SER A 17 -6.98 -5.71 3.68
N ASN A 18 -6.35 -5.38 2.56
CA ASN A 18 -6.82 -4.38 1.59
C ASN A 18 -8.35 -4.41 1.41
N ASN A 19 -9.02 -3.43 1.98
CA ASN A 19 -10.47 -3.29 1.79
C ASN A 19 -10.74 -2.62 0.45
N VAL A 20 -10.60 -3.41 -0.60
CA VAL A 20 -10.68 -2.97 -1.99
C VAL A 20 -12.02 -2.33 -2.30
N GLN A 21 -13.10 -2.81 -1.69
CA GLN A 21 -14.45 -2.27 -1.93
C GLN A 21 -14.58 -0.81 -1.48
N LYS A 22 -13.85 -0.43 -0.44
CA LYS A 22 -13.81 0.97 0.03
C LYS A 22 -13.13 1.90 -0.98
N TYR A 23 -12.24 1.37 -1.80
CA TYR A 23 -11.44 2.14 -2.78
C TYR A 23 -11.91 1.97 -4.21
N ALA A 24 -12.55 0.85 -4.54
CA ALA A 24 -13.13 0.60 -5.85
C ALA A 24 -14.16 1.65 -6.28
N SER A 25 -14.86 2.25 -5.30
CA SER A 25 -15.86 3.28 -5.59
C SER A 25 -15.33 4.71 -5.59
N ALA A 26 -14.07 4.93 -5.15
CA ALA A 26 -13.69 6.28 -4.73
C ALA A 26 -13.05 7.13 -5.82
N ARG A 27 -12.19 6.62 -6.67
CA ARG A 27 -11.44 7.47 -7.62
C ARG A 27 -11.28 6.86 -9.00
N TYR A 28 -11.30 5.57 -9.06
CA TYR A 28 -11.11 4.80 -10.28
C TYR A 28 -12.15 3.71 -10.29
N ASP A 29 -13.13 3.83 -11.15
CA ASP A 29 -14.16 2.81 -11.39
C ASP A 29 -13.46 1.56 -11.97
N GLN A 30 -12.87 0.77 -11.06
CA GLN A 30 -12.05 -0.36 -11.42
C GLN A 30 -12.93 -1.53 -11.84
N PRO A 31 -12.65 -2.23 -12.94
CA PRO A 31 -13.36 -3.43 -13.30
C PRO A 31 -13.37 -4.46 -12.18
N GLY A 32 -14.48 -5.19 -12.04
CA GLY A 32 -14.64 -6.21 -11.01
C GLY A 32 -13.55 -7.29 -11.03
N SER A 33 -12.93 -7.53 -12.19
CA SER A 33 -11.79 -8.44 -12.33
C SER A 33 -10.56 -7.98 -11.53
N VAL A 34 -10.29 -6.68 -11.50
CA VAL A 34 -9.19 -6.10 -10.72
C VAL A 34 -9.51 -6.13 -9.24
N ILE A 35 -10.73 -5.69 -8.89
CA ILE A 35 -11.19 -5.72 -7.52
C ILE A 35 -11.12 -7.14 -6.96
N GLY A 36 -11.43 -8.16 -7.77
CA GLY A 36 -11.38 -9.56 -7.39
C GLY A 36 -9.97 -10.11 -7.13
N THR A 37 -8.92 -9.52 -7.74
CA THR A 37 -7.54 -9.99 -7.53
C THR A 37 -6.88 -9.39 -6.28
N LEU A 38 -7.31 -8.22 -5.84
CA LEU A 38 -6.70 -7.50 -4.73
C LEU A 38 -6.83 -8.18 -3.36
N PRO A 39 -7.93 -8.89 -3.02
CA PRO A 39 -8.02 -9.65 -1.77
C PRO A 39 -7.01 -10.80 -1.67
N SER A 40 -6.49 -11.28 -2.78
CA SER A 40 -5.46 -12.33 -2.81
C SER A 40 -4.09 -11.84 -2.35
N GLY A 41 -3.95 -10.54 -2.06
CA GLY A 41 -2.74 -9.91 -1.57
C GLY A 41 -1.93 -9.27 -2.68
N SER A 42 -2.13 -7.97 -2.91
CA SER A 42 -1.17 -7.15 -3.64
C SER A 42 -0.16 -6.62 -2.64
N TRP A 43 1.08 -7.08 -2.74
CA TRP A 43 2.17 -6.59 -1.90
C TRP A 43 2.80 -5.30 -2.45
N CYS A 44 2.67 -5.07 -3.75
CA CYS A 44 3.28 -3.95 -4.45
C CYS A 44 2.43 -2.70 -4.30
N ASN A 45 2.96 -1.67 -3.66
CA ASN A 45 2.32 -0.38 -3.40
C ASN A 45 0.84 -0.52 -2.97
N PRO A 46 0.55 -1.25 -1.88
CA PRO A 46 -0.83 -1.57 -1.52
C PRO A 46 -1.62 -0.30 -1.22
N LEU A 47 -2.79 -0.18 -1.85
CA LEU A 47 -3.74 0.88 -1.62
C LEU A 47 -4.60 0.56 -0.38
N GLY A 48 -4.80 1.52 0.51
CA GLY A 48 -5.76 1.37 1.61
C GLY A 48 -5.28 0.58 2.82
N SER A 49 -3.98 0.37 2.97
CA SER A 49 -3.43 -0.51 4.00
C SER A 49 -3.33 0.11 5.39
N GLY A 50 -3.02 1.39 5.49
CA GLY A 50 -2.75 2.09 6.74
C GLY A 50 -1.47 1.63 7.47
N LEU A 51 -0.88 2.50 8.27
CA LEU A 51 0.15 2.12 9.22
C LEU A 51 -0.46 1.32 10.37
N GLY A 52 0.15 0.19 10.72
CA GLY A 52 -0.22 -0.57 11.89
C GLY A 52 0.51 -0.14 13.16
N LEU A 53 0.60 -1.06 14.11
CA LEU A 53 1.30 -0.84 15.38
C LEU A 53 2.72 -0.34 15.14
N ARG A 54 3.13 0.64 15.94
CA ARG A 54 4.50 1.17 15.87
C ARG A 54 5.52 0.12 16.26
N PRO A 55 6.73 0.22 15.69
CA PRO A 55 7.83 -0.65 16.06
C PRO A 55 8.04 -0.68 17.58
N THR A 56 8.03 -1.87 18.15
CA THR A 56 8.25 -2.11 19.57
C THR A 56 8.62 -3.57 19.84
N ALA A 57 9.48 -3.81 20.81
CA ALA A 57 9.75 -5.13 21.36
C ALA A 57 8.79 -5.50 22.51
N SER A 58 8.00 -4.55 22.99
CA SER A 58 7.00 -4.79 24.04
C SER A 58 5.67 -5.18 23.42
N THR A 59 5.56 -6.41 22.91
CA THR A 59 4.37 -6.88 22.19
C THR A 59 3.25 -7.35 23.09
N GLY A 60 3.56 -7.82 24.31
CA GLY A 60 2.60 -8.45 25.22
C GLY A 60 2.11 -9.83 24.75
N VAL A 61 2.63 -10.36 23.66
CA VAL A 61 2.23 -11.63 23.06
C VAL A 61 3.37 -12.65 23.16
N ALA A 62 3.09 -13.84 23.66
CA ALA A 62 4.10 -14.89 23.81
C ALA A 62 4.71 -15.24 22.44
N LEU A 63 6.03 -15.38 22.39
CA LEU A 63 6.83 -15.72 21.22
C LEU A 63 6.86 -14.66 20.10
N LEU A 64 6.11 -13.60 20.22
CA LEU A 64 6.18 -12.45 19.33
C LEU A 64 7.19 -11.44 19.89
N ASP A 65 8.37 -11.40 19.29
CA ASP A 65 9.49 -10.60 19.78
C ASP A 65 9.35 -9.12 19.46
N ALA A 66 8.78 -8.80 18.30
CA ALA A 66 8.63 -7.41 17.89
C ALA A 66 7.52 -7.18 16.85
N TYR A 67 6.95 -5.98 16.89
CA TYR A 67 6.33 -5.34 15.74
C TYR A 67 7.39 -4.48 15.05
N LEU A 68 7.48 -4.56 13.74
CA LEU A 68 8.46 -3.84 12.94
C LEU A 68 7.80 -3.12 11.77
N TRP A 69 8.44 -2.10 11.26
CA TRP A 69 8.13 -1.50 9.95
C TRP A 69 9.27 -1.87 9.00
N VAL A 70 9.21 -3.10 8.48
CA VAL A 70 10.23 -3.65 7.59
C VAL A 70 10.17 -2.98 6.23
N ALA A 71 8.95 -2.86 5.66
CA ALA A 71 8.75 -2.00 4.52
C ALA A 71 8.68 -0.56 5.01
N THR A 72 9.68 0.26 4.66
CA THR A 72 9.71 1.67 5.10
C THR A 72 8.47 2.41 4.60
N PRO A 73 7.63 2.95 5.50
CA PRO A 73 6.42 3.66 5.09
C PRO A 73 6.73 4.81 4.12
N GLY A 74 6.02 4.84 3.00
CA GLY A 74 6.23 5.85 1.95
C GLY A 74 7.35 5.55 0.97
N GLN A 75 8.07 4.44 1.10
CA GLN A 75 8.91 3.94 0.03
C GLN A 75 8.09 3.11 -0.96
N SER A 76 8.28 3.37 -2.25
CA SER A 76 7.71 2.56 -3.33
C SER A 76 8.35 1.17 -3.37
N ASP A 77 7.52 0.15 -3.60
CA ASP A 77 7.99 -1.20 -3.90
C ASP A 77 8.50 -1.32 -5.35
N GLY A 78 8.20 -0.35 -6.18
CA GLY A 78 8.54 -0.31 -7.59
C GLY A 78 7.33 -0.05 -8.47
N GLN A 79 7.48 -0.36 -9.74
CA GLN A 79 6.47 -0.18 -10.76
C GLN A 79 5.54 -1.38 -10.77
N CYS A 80 4.37 -1.24 -10.16
CA CYS A 80 3.41 -2.32 -9.94
C CYS A 80 2.41 -2.45 -11.10
N ASP A 81 2.86 -2.35 -12.32
CA ASP A 81 2.01 -2.39 -13.50
C ASP A 81 1.67 -3.82 -13.98
N SER A 82 0.89 -3.90 -15.04
CA SER A 82 0.54 -5.17 -15.67
C SER A 82 1.69 -5.84 -16.42
N ALA A 83 2.72 -5.10 -16.80
CA ALA A 83 3.85 -5.62 -17.55
C ALA A 83 4.77 -6.46 -16.65
N ASP A 84 4.90 -6.11 -15.40
CA ASP A 84 5.72 -6.85 -14.43
C ASP A 84 5.05 -8.12 -13.90
N GLY A 85 3.81 -8.38 -14.30
CA GLY A 85 3.07 -9.55 -13.83
C GLY A 85 2.71 -9.53 -12.34
N VAL A 86 2.95 -8.42 -11.66
CA VAL A 86 2.64 -8.23 -10.23
C VAL A 86 1.15 -8.05 -10.02
N ARG A 87 0.49 -7.44 -10.98
CA ARG A 87 -0.96 -7.29 -11.03
C ARG A 87 -1.48 -7.80 -12.36
N ALA A 88 -2.41 -8.75 -12.29
CA ALA A 88 -2.98 -9.36 -13.49
C ALA A 88 -4.09 -8.48 -14.08
N TRP A 89 -3.78 -7.26 -14.49
CA TRP A 89 -4.73 -6.48 -15.22
C TRP A 89 -4.41 -6.33 -16.70
N ASN A 90 -5.46 -6.18 -17.45
CA ASN A 90 -5.36 -5.93 -18.87
C ASN A 90 -5.80 -4.48 -19.11
N TYR A 91 -4.90 -3.65 -19.63
CA TYR A 91 -5.20 -2.26 -19.97
C TYR A 91 -6.35 -2.09 -20.95
N SER A 92 -6.63 -3.10 -21.79
CA SER A 92 -7.81 -3.06 -22.68
C SER A 92 -9.14 -3.02 -21.92
N ASP A 93 -9.14 -3.44 -20.66
CA ASP A 93 -10.32 -3.43 -19.80
C ASP A 93 -10.52 -2.06 -19.12
N TYR A 94 -9.59 -1.12 -19.33
CA TYR A 94 -9.57 0.21 -18.74
C TYR A 94 -9.55 1.28 -19.79
N THR A 95 -10.60 2.02 -19.90
CA THR A 95 -10.62 3.23 -20.72
C THR A 95 -11.17 4.35 -19.87
N GLN A 96 -10.29 5.03 -19.17
CA GLN A 96 -10.68 6.27 -18.51
C GLN A 96 -10.04 7.47 -19.22
N PRO A 97 -10.77 8.58 -19.38
CA PRO A 97 -10.21 9.80 -19.95
C PRO A 97 -8.95 10.23 -19.21
N GLY A 98 -7.88 10.50 -19.94
CA GLY A 98 -6.60 10.95 -19.37
C GLY A 98 -5.61 9.84 -19.00
N TRP A 99 -5.99 8.59 -19.15
CA TRP A 99 -5.05 7.48 -18.94
C TRP A 99 -4.12 7.27 -20.12
N PRO A 100 -2.92 6.68 -19.88
CA PRO A 100 -1.97 6.41 -20.96
C PRO A 100 -2.55 5.53 -22.05
N THR A 101 -2.30 5.90 -23.31
CA THR A 101 -2.78 5.17 -24.48
C THR A 101 -1.69 4.40 -25.21
N THR A 102 -0.43 4.62 -24.87
CA THR A 102 0.72 3.94 -25.46
C THR A 102 1.24 2.85 -24.54
N THR A 103 1.71 1.74 -25.10
CA THR A 103 2.26 0.62 -24.33
C THR A 103 3.40 1.06 -23.41
N SER A 104 4.28 1.95 -23.88
CA SER A 104 5.40 2.43 -23.05
C SER A 104 4.95 3.29 -21.86
N ALA A 105 3.90 4.09 -22.01
CA ALA A 105 3.36 4.88 -20.92
C ALA A 105 2.51 4.02 -19.96
N GLN A 106 1.84 3.01 -20.48
CA GLN A 106 1.08 2.05 -19.68
C GLN A 106 1.97 1.19 -18.79
N ALA A 107 3.21 0.92 -19.22
CA ALA A 107 4.16 0.08 -18.49
C ALA A 107 4.56 0.64 -17.12
N LEU A 108 4.46 1.94 -16.90
CA LEU A 108 4.81 2.59 -15.62
C LEU A 108 3.57 2.99 -14.82
N PHE A 109 2.42 3.05 -15.45
CA PHE A 109 1.21 3.59 -14.87
C PHE A 109 0.50 2.57 -13.98
N ASP A 110 0.26 2.93 -12.73
CA ASP A 110 -0.54 2.14 -11.79
C ASP A 110 -2.00 2.61 -11.78
N PRO A 111 -2.91 1.80 -12.31
CA PRO A 111 -4.32 2.13 -12.30
C PRO A 111 -4.94 2.30 -10.92
N LEU A 112 -4.40 1.67 -9.87
CA LEU A 112 -4.90 1.85 -8.51
C LEU A 112 -4.61 3.24 -7.97
N TRP A 113 -3.43 3.75 -8.27
CA TRP A 113 -3.00 5.07 -7.82
C TRP A 113 -3.32 6.15 -8.84
N GLY A 114 -3.52 5.79 -10.12
CA GLY A 114 -3.79 6.70 -11.23
C GLY A 114 -2.61 7.58 -11.60
N ILE A 115 -1.41 7.10 -11.34
CA ILE A 115 -0.14 7.77 -11.64
C ILE A 115 0.92 6.72 -12.03
N ASP A 116 2.04 7.19 -12.56
CA ASP A 116 3.23 6.36 -12.69
C ASP A 116 3.80 6.07 -11.29
N ASP A 117 4.03 4.81 -11.00
CA ASP A 117 4.66 4.43 -9.72
C ASP A 117 6.11 4.89 -9.68
N PRO A 118 6.56 5.43 -8.54
CA PRO A 118 7.98 5.67 -8.33
C PRO A 118 8.79 4.38 -8.37
N ALA A 119 10.03 4.46 -8.82
CA ALA A 119 10.95 3.33 -8.79
C ALA A 119 11.11 2.77 -7.36
N ALA A 120 11.47 1.49 -7.24
CA ALA A 120 11.67 0.84 -5.96
C ALA A 120 12.63 1.62 -5.05
N GLY A 121 12.27 1.79 -3.80
CA GLY A 121 13.02 2.54 -2.81
C GLY A 121 12.86 4.07 -2.88
N HIS A 122 12.22 4.61 -3.92
CA HIS A 122 11.95 6.03 -4.03
C HIS A 122 10.74 6.45 -3.19
N TRP A 123 10.68 7.74 -2.83
CA TRP A 123 9.58 8.28 -2.05
C TRP A 123 8.28 8.31 -2.84
N PHE A 124 7.24 7.73 -2.25
CA PHE A 124 5.88 7.71 -2.79
C PHE A 124 4.95 8.52 -1.87
N GLY A 125 4.88 9.81 -2.11
CA GLY A 125 4.18 10.75 -1.22
C GLY A 125 2.69 10.46 -1.05
N GLN A 126 1.99 10.01 -2.10
CA GLN A 126 0.56 9.66 -2.02
C GLN A 126 0.34 8.44 -1.12
N GLN A 127 1.17 7.41 -1.25
CA GLN A 127 1.12 6.24 -0.39
C GLN A 127 1.45 6.61 1.05
N ALA A 128 2.50 7.41 1.27
CA ALA A 128 2.87 7.86 2.61
C ALA A 128 1.72 8.61 3.30
N LEU A 129 1.06 9.52 2.58
CA LEU A 129 -0.09 10.25 3.09
C LEU A 129 -1.25 9.31 3.44
N GLN A 130 -1.58 8.38 2.56
CA GLN A 130 -2.66 7.43 2.78
C GLN A 130 -2.36 6.49 3.96
N LEU A 131 -1.14 5.96 4.06
CA LEU A 131 -0.70 5.14 5.18
C LEU A 131 -0.88 5.89 6.52
N ALA A 132 -0.53 7.18 6.53
CA ALA A 132 -0.69 8.01 7.73
C ALA A 132 -2.16 8.30 8.06
N GLN A 133 -2.99 8.58 7.06
CA GLN A 133 -4.42 8.86 7.24
C GLN A 133 -5.20 7.64 7.74
N LEU A 134 -4.81 6.46 7.32
CA LEU A 134 -5.43 5.18 7.67
C LEU A 134 -4.68 4.45 8.81
N ALA A 135 -3.79 5.16 9.51
CA ALA A 135 -3.02 4.55 10.58
C ALA A 135 -3.94 4.06 11.71
N ASN A 136 -3.69 2.84 12.17
CA ASN A 136 -4.38 2.25 13.31
C ASN A 136 -3.37 1.49 14.21
N PRO A 137 -3.03 2.00 15.39
CA PRO A 137 -3.59 3.21 16.05
C PRO A 137 -3.27 4.51 15.31
N ALA A 138 -4.19 5.45 15.37
CA ALA A 138 -4.02 6.76 14.72
C ALA A 138 -2.70 7.43 15.13
N LEU A 139 -2.10 8.14 14.19
CA LEU A 139 -0.91 8.93 14.49
C LEU A 139 -1.26 10.07 15.45
N PRO A 140 -0.36 10.45 16.37
CA PRO A 140 -0.57 11.61 17.24
C PRO A 140 -0.69 12.87 16.37
N ALA A 141 -1.55 13.78 16.82
CA ALA A 141 -1.59 15.10 16.23
C ALA A 141 -0.19 15.73 16.23
N ARG A 142 0.18 16.39 15.15
CA ARG A 142 1.44 17.13 15.08
C ARG A 142 1.45 18.17 16.21
N PRO A 143 2.47 18.20 17.07
CA PRO A 143 2.59 19.29 18.06
C PRO A 143 2.60 20.62 17.32
N ALA A 144 1.86 21.60 17.83
CA ALA A 144 1.97 22.96 17.31
C ALA A 144 3.43 23.40 17.43
N PHE A 145 4.05 23.79 16.32
CA PHE A 145 5.36 24.41 16.40
C PHE A 145 5.17 25.80 17.04
N PRO A 146 5.77 26.04 18.22
CA PRO A 146 5.76 27.38 18.75
C PRO A 146 6.59 28.27 17.80
N GLY A 147 5.96 29.15 17.07
CA GLY A 147 6.63 30.22 16.33
C GLY A 147 6.72 30.06 14.80
N LEU A 148 5.64 29.77 14.12
CA LEU A 148 5.44 30.21 12.72
C LEU A 148 4.24 31.14 12.67
#